data_1193095f0bd21813e3352c9eec4a9bb7
#
_entry.id   1193095f0bd21813e3352c9eec4a9bb7
#
_cell.length_a   1.000
_cell.length_b   1.000
_cell.length_c   1.000
_cell.angle_alpha   90.00
_cell.angle_beta   90.00
_cell.angle_gamma   90.00
#
_symmetry.space_group_name_H-M   'P 1'
#
loop_
_entity.id
_entity.type
_entity.pdbx_description
1 polymer ?
#
loop_
_entity_poly.entity_id
_entity_poly.type
_entity_poly.pdbx_seq_one_letter_code
_entity_poly.pdbx_strand_id
1 'polypeptide(L)'
;MSINKVILIGNVGKTPEVRTVGDTKVANFTLATTEKFKDKEETEWHNIAIWGKLAEVVEKYVDKGTQLYVEGRIKTEKYTKDGQERFVTRIIASSLQLLGKKEGASAPAQASPATSFTPQPRVYQSTPIVDDLPPDDSGLPF
;
A
#
# COMPACT_ATOMS: atom_id res chain seq x y z
N MET A 1 -31.74 -10.94 10.30
CA MET A 1 -30.60 -10.00 10.17
C MET A 1 -29.53 -10.65 9.30
N SER A 2 -28.98 -9.93 8.35
CA SER A 2 -27.95 -10.45 7.45
C SER A 2 -26.82 -9.43 7.27
N ILE A 3 -25.62 -9.91 6.95
CA ILE A 3 -24.46 -9.07 6.65
C ILE A 3 -23.90 -9.45 5.28
N ASN A 4 -23.47 -8.47 4.52
CA ASN A 4 -22.74 -8.67 3.27
C ASN A 4 -21.60 -7.65 3.21
N LYS A 5 -20.41 -8.10 3.56
CA LYS A 5 -19.23 -7.27 3.64
C LYS A 5 -18.01 -8.00 3.11
N VAL A 6 -17.25 -7.32 2.27
CA VAL A 6 -15.99 -7.81 1.73
C VAL A 6 -14.89 -6.82 2.04
N ILE A 7 -13.76 -7.33 2.47
CA ILE A 7 -12.54 -6.55 2.71
C ILE A 7 -11.42 -7.22 1.94
N LEU A 8 -10.77 -6.46 1.06
CA LEU A 8 -9.68 -6.95 0.24
C LEU A 8 -8.48 -6.00 0.31
N ILE A 9 -7.30 -6.58 0.35
CA ILE A 9 -6.05 -5.88 0.10
C ILE A 9 -5.33 -6.61 -1.03
N GLY A 10 -5.06 -5.91 -2.09
CA GLY A 10 -4.42 -6.52 -3.26
C GLY A 10 -3.88 -5.48 -4.22
N ASN A 11 -3.43 -5.96 -5.37
CA ASN A 11 -2.85 -5.12 -6.40
C ASN A 11 -3.78 -5.03 -7.61
N VAL A 12 -3.88 -3.85 -8.19
CA VAL A 12 -4.67 -3.62 -9.40
C VAL A 12 -4.03 -4.34 -10.58
N GLY A 13 -4.81 -5.19 -11.22
CA GLY A 13 -4.33 -6.02 -12.34
C GLY A 13 -4.35 -5.33 -13.70
N LYS A 14 -5.24 -4.38 -13.87
CA LYS A 14 -5.38 -3.59 -15.12
C LYS A 14 -5.66 -2.14 -14.76
N THR A 15 -5.27 -1.25 -15.64
CA THR A 15 -5.65 0.17 -15.54
C THR A 15 -7.18 0.26 -15.44
N PRO A 16 -7.70 0.97 -14.43
CA PRO A 16 -9.14 1.10 -14.24
C PRO A 16 -9.84 1.73 -15.44
N GLU A 17 -10.97 1.17 -15.80
CA GLU A 17 -11.89 1.78 -16.77
C GLU A 17 -12.87 2.68 -16.04
N VAL A 18 -12.84 3.94 -16.36
CA VAL A 18 -13.78 4.93 -15.80
C VAL A 18 -14.80 5.33 -16.87
N ARG A 19 -16.05 5.24 -16.51
CA ARG A 19 -17.16 5.63 -17.38
C ARG A 19 -18.07 6.60 -16.66
N THR A 20 -18.69 7.47 -17.41
CA THR A 20 -19.74 8.36 -16.88
C THR A 20 -21.08 7.75 -17.17
N VAL A 21 -21.88 7.55 -16.13
CA VAL A 21 -23.25 7.06 -16.21
C VAL A 21 -24.18 8.10 -15.61
N GLY A 22 -24.90 8.82 -16.48
CA GLY A 22 -25.67 9.98 -16.06
C GLY A 22 -24.73 11.06 -15.46
N ASP A 23 -25.02 11.49 -14.26
CA ASP A 23 -24.20 12.49 -13.53
C ASP A 23 -23.14 11.86 -12.64
N THR A 24 -22.97 10.54 -12.71
CA THR A 24 -22.09 9.80 -11.82
C THR A 24 -21.01 9.06 -12.60
N LYS A 25 -19.82 9.06 -12.08
CA LYS A 25 -18.72 8.23 -12.59
C LYS A 25 -18.73 6.84 -11.95
N VAL A 26 -18.39 5.85 -12.74
CA VAL A 26 -18.13 4.48 -12.26
C VAL A 26 -16.77 4.03 -12.74
N ALA A 27 -15.97 3.49 -11.85
CA ALA A 27 -14.70 2.88 -12.16
C ALA A 27 -14.79 1.37 -12.01
N ASN A 28 -14.33 0.64 -13.00
CA ASN A 28 -14.24 -0.82 -12.99
C ASN A 28 -12.78 -1.22 -13.10
N PHE A 29 -12.34 -2.10 -12.24
CA PHE A 29 -11.00 -2.64 -12.28
C PHE A 29 -10.95 -4.04 -11.67
N THR A 30 -9.84 -4.72 -11.88
CA THR A 30 -9.57 -6.02 -11.26
C THR A 30 -8.54 -5.85 -10.14
N LEU A 31 -8.79 -6.51 -9.03
CA LEU A 31 -7.89 -6.55 -7.89
C LEU A 31 -7.40 -7.99 -7.71
N ALA A 32 -6.10 -8.18 -7.68
CA ALA A 32 -5.48 -9.47 -7.46
C ALA A 32 -5.11 -9.64 -5.98
N THR A 33 -5.59 -10.70 -5.39
CA THR A 33 -5.15 -11.15 -4.07
C THR A 33 -4.35 -12.43 -4.22
N THR A 34 -3.15 -12.46 -3.66
CA THR A 34 -2.26 -13.60 -3.76
C THR A 34 -2.01 -14.21 -2.39
N GLU A 35 -2.26 -15.49 -2.28
CA GLU A 35 -1.97 -16.27 -1.10
C GLU A 35 -0.82 -17.25 -1.39
N LYS A 36 0.09 -17.36 -0.44
CA LYS A 36 1.18 -18.32 -0.49
C LYS A 36 0.96 -19.37 0.58
N PHE A 37 0.86 -20.61 0.14
CA PHE A 37 0.77 -21.74 1.03
C PHE A 37 1.82 -22.79 0.65
N LYS A 38 2.79 -22.99 1.51
CA LYS A 38 3.97 -23.82 1.23
C LYS A 38 4.67 -23.36 -0.05
N ASP A 39 4.80 -24.24 -1.05
CA ASP A 39 5.43 -23.94 -2.35
C ASP A 39 4.43 -23.49 -3.42
N LYS A 40 3.15 -23.31 -3.03
CA LYS A 40 2.10 -22.89 -3.96
C LYS A 40 1.74 -21.44 -3.76
N GLU A 41 1.62 -20.73 -4.86
CA GLU A 41 1.11 -19.37 -4.91
C GLU A 41 -0.19 -19.38 -5.71
N GLU A 42 -1.25 -18.89 -5.10
CA GLU A 42 -2.57 -18.82 -5.70
C GLU A 42 -3.03 -17.39 -5.77
N THR A 43 -3.43 -16.93 -6.93
CA THR A 43 -3.93 -15.57 -7.16
C THR A 43 -5.39 -15.59 -7.54
N GLU A 44 -6.20 -14.89 -6.79
CA GLU A 44 -7.60 -14.64 -7.09
C GLU A 44 -7.81 -13.26 -7.68
N TRP A 45 -8.62 -13.19 -8.72
CA TRP A 45 -8.94 -11.95 -9.40
C TRP A 45 -10.36 -11.52 -9.07
N HIS A 46 -10.48 -10.35 -8.47
CA HIS A 46 -11.76 -9.80 -8.06
C HIS A 46 -12.16 -8.64 -8.97
N ASN A 47 -13.39 -8.68 -9.46
CA ASN A 47 -13.95 -7.57 -10.22
C ASN A 47 -14.52 -6.53 -9.27
N ILE A 48 -13.98 -5.34 -9.30
CA ILE A 48 -14.35 -4.24 -8.42
C ILE A 48 -15.08 -3.17 -9.24
N ALA A 49 -16.21 -2.74 -8.74
CA ALA A 49 -16.92 -1.57 -9.25
C ALA A 49 -17.06 -0.53 -8.14
N ILE A 50 -16.76 0.71 -8.47
CA ILE A 50 -16.82 1.82 -7.52
C ILE A 50 -17.51 3.02 -8.16
N TRP A 51 -18.33 3.69 -7.40
CA TRP A 51 -19.21 4.76 -7.89
C TRP A 51 -18.92 6.09 -7.22
N GLY A 52 -19.22 7.17 -7.94
CA GLY A 52 -19.19 8.52 -7.43
C GLY A 52 -17.79 9.09 -7.22
N LYS A 53 -17.61 9.80 -6.13
CA LYS A 53 -16.32 10.48 -5.82
C LYS A 53 -15.13 9.53 -5.71
N LEU A 54 -15.36 8.33 -5.24
CA LEU A 54 -14.31 7.31 -5.16
C LEU A 54 -13.87 6.84 -6.55
N ALA A 55 -14.77 6.84 -7.53
CA ALA A 55 -14.40 6.56 -8.92
C ALA A 55 -13.47 7.63 -9.48
N GLU A 56 -13.64 8.88 -9.10
CA GLU A 56 -12.74 9.97 -9.47
C GLU A 56 -11.35 9.81 -8.84
N VAL A 57 -11.30 9.35 -7.60
CA VAL A 57 -10.03 9.02 -6.92
C VAL A 57 -9.30 7.90 -7.66
N VAL A 58 -10.03 6.88 -8.06
CA VAL A 58 -9.49 5.76 -8.86
C VAL A 58 -8.94 6.27 -10.18
N GLU A 59 -9.69 7.13 -10.88
CA GLU A 59 -9.25 7.72 -12.15
C GLU A 59 -7.93 8.48 -12.02
N LYS A 60 -7.76 9.23 -10.95
CA LYS A 60 -6.61 10.11 -10.77
C LYS A 60 -5.37 9.42 -10.19
N TYR A 61 -5.56 8.47 -9.30
CA TYR A 61 -4.47 7.95 -8.48
C TYR A 61 -4.19 6.46 -8.62
N VAL A 62 -5.09 5.72 -9.24
CA VAL A 62 -4.99 4.27 -9.34
C VAL A 62 -4.58 3.84 -10.73
N ASP A 63 -3.45 3.16 -10.81
CA ASP A 63 -2.92 2.56 -12.02
C ASP A 63 -2.73 1.05 -11.83
N LYS A 64 -2.39 0.38 -12.92
CA LYS A 64 -1.96 -1.02 -12.87
C LYS A 64 -0.81 -1.20 -11.86
N GLY A 65 -0.95 -2.17 -10.98
CA GLY A 65 0.06 -2.49 -9.96
C GLY A 65 -0.07 -1.71 -8.66
N THR A 66 -1.01 -0.78 -8.56
CA THR A 66 -1.27 -0.05 -7.31
C THR A 66 -1.85 -0.99 -6.26
N GLN A 67 -1.32 -0.94 -5.05
CA GLN A 67 -1.88 -1.67 -3.92
C GLN A 67 -3.02 -0.89 -3.28
N LEU A 68 -4.15 -1.54 -3.13
CA LEU A 68 -5.37 -0.94 -2.59
C LEU A 68 -5.95 -1.74 -1.45
N TYR A 69 -6.50 -1.04 -0.48
CA TYR A 69 -7.47 -1.55 0.46
C TYR A 69 -8.86 -1.22 -0.07
N VAL A 70 -9.69 -2.23 -0.23
CA VAL A 70 -11.07 -2.08 -0.71
C VAL A 70 -12.04 -2.70 0.27
N GLU A 71 -13.07 -1.97 0.61
CA GLU A 71 -14.16 -2.43 1.43
C GLU A 71 -15.48 -2.24 0.69
N GLY A 72 -16.31 -3.25 0.68
CA GLY A 72 -17.57 -3.20 -0.03
C GLY A 72 -18.45 -4.41 0.24
N ARG A 73 -19.26 -4.74 -0.72
CA ARG A 73 -20.20 -5.87 -0.67
C ARG A 73 -20.13 -6.69 -1.95
N ILE A 74 -20.44 -7.95 -1.85
CA ILE A 74 -20.58 -8.84 -3.01
C ILE A 74 -21.95 -8.61 -3.66
N LYS A 75 -21.94 -8.45 -4.98
CA LYS A 75 -23.15 -8.41 -5.80
C LYS A 75 -22.97 -9.34 -6.99
N THR A 76 -23.91 -10.23 -7.19
CA THR A 76 -23.97 -11.07 -8.38
C THR A 76 -25.01 -10.48 -9.34
N GLU A 77 -24.56 -10.20 -10.55
CA GLU A 77 -25.39 -9.66 -11.62
C GLU A 77 -25.60 -10.73 -12.68
N LYS A 78 -26.80 -10.77 -13.21
CA LYS A 78 -27.19 -11.65 -14.29
C LYS A 78 -27.14 -10.87 -15.59
N TYR A 79 -26.50 -11.41 -16.59
CA TYR A 79 -26.47 -10.83 -17.93
C TYR A 79 -26.68 -11.92 -18.99
N THR A 80 -27.20 -11.50 -20.14
CA THR A 80 -27.39 -12.37 -21.28
C THR A 80 -26.31 -12.10 -22.32
N LYS A 81 -25.56 -13.14 -22.68
CA LYS A 81 -24.58 -13.09 -23.76
C LYS A 81 -24.83 -14.26 -24.69
N ASP A 82 -24.95 -14.00 -26.01
CA ASP A 82 -25.20 -15.00 -27.05
C ASP A 82 -26.42 -15.90 -26.77
N GLY A 83 -27.50 -15.32 -26.22
CA GLY A 83 -28.71 -16.06 -25.87
C GLY A 83 -28.60 -16.92 -24.61
N GLN A 84 -27.47 -16.90 -23.93
CA GLN A 84 -27.25 -17.61 -22.67
C GLN A 84 -27.23 -16.67 -21.47
N GLU A 85 -27.93 -17.07 -20.42
CA GLU A 85 -27.87 -16.38 -19.15
C GLU A 85 -26.54 -16.67 -18.44
N ARG A 86 -25.83 -15.63 -18.07
CA ARG A 86 -24.57 -15.74 -17.31
C ARG A 86 -24.63 -14.88 -16.06
N PHE A 87 -23.89 -15.30 -15.07
CA PHE A 87 -23.75 -14.57 -13.82
C PHE A 87 -22.32 -14.03 -13.71
N VAL A 88 -22.21 -12.81 -13.24
CA VAL A 88 -20.92 -12.22 -12.88
C VAL A 88 -20.98 -11.72 -11.45
N THR A 89 -20.02 -12.10 -10.66
CA THR A 89 -19.87 -11.62 -9.29
C THR A 89 -18.94 -10.41 -9.28
N ARG A 90 -19.43 -9.33 -8.75
CA ARG A 90 -18.68 -8.09 -8.58
C ARG A 90 -18.68 -7.66 -7.12
N ILE A 91 -17.66 -6.94 -6.77
CA ILE A 91 -17.58 -6.28 -5.46
C ILE A 91 -17.88 -4.81 -5.68
N ILE A 92 -18.95 -4.35 -5.06
CA ILE A 92 -19.34 -2.94 -5.07
C ILE A 92 -18.62 -2.27 -3.91
N ALA A 93 -17.56 -1.53 -4.23
CA ALA A 93 -16.76 -0.87 -3.23
C ALA A 93 -17.49 0.35 -2.64
N SER A 94 -17.45 0.45 -1.34
CA SER A 94 -17.98 1.59 -0.57
C SER A 94 -16.87 2.42 0.06
N SER A 95 -15.70 1.84 0.21
CA SER A 95 -14.52 2.50 0.76
C SER A 95 -13.26 2.01 0.04
N LEU A 96 -12.33 2.90 -0.14
CA LEU A 96 -11.08 2.61 -0.82
C LEU A 96 -9.95 3.43 -0.19
N GLN A 97 -8.81 2.78 0.00
CA GLN A 97 -7.59 3.43 0.48
C GLN A 97 -6.39 2.97 -0.34
N LEU A 98 -5.61 3.93 -0.80
CA LEU A 98 -4.38 3.64 -1.51
C LEU A 98 -3.28 3.30 -0.51
N LEU A 99 -2.62 2.16 -0.74
CA LEU A 99 -1.53 1.68 0.11
C LEU A 99 -0.15 1.84 -0.53
N GLY A 100 -0.10 2.18 -1.83
CA GLY A 100 1.12 2.37 -2.58
C GLY A 100 1.13 1.64 -3.91
N LYS A 101 2.21 1.78 -4.64
CA LYS A 101 2.43 1.01 -5.87
C LYS A 101 3.26 -0.22 -5.55
N LYS A 102 2.89 -1.35 -6.15
CA LYS A 102 3.77 -2.51 -6.15
C LYS A 102 5.01 -2.14 -6.96
N GLU A 103 6.16 -2.14 -6.32
CA GLU A 103 7.43 -1.98 -7.00
C GLU A 103 7.74 -3.20 -7.86
N GLY A 104 7.23 -3.22 -9.05
CA GLY A 104 7.70 -4.12 -10.10
C GLY A 104 8.69 -3.44 -11.03
N ALA A 105 8.87 -2.20 -10.90
CA ALA A 105 9.90 -1.40 -11.51
C ALA A 105 10.36 -0.47 -10.40
N SER A 106 11.64 -0.49 -10.13
CA SER A 106 12.31 0.48 -9.33
C SER A 106 11.68 1.87 -9.50
N ALA A 107 10.65 2.15 -8.73
CA ALA A 107 10.50 3.52 -8.35
C ALA A 107 11.87 3.85 -7.76
N PRO A 108 12.54 4.90 -8.21
CA PRO A 108 13.66 5.38 -7.45
C PRO A 108 13.06 5.56 -6.07
N ALA A 109 13.48 4.70 -5.15
CA ALA A 109 13.34 5.07 -3.79
C ALA A 109 13.79 6.51 -3.79
N GLN A 110 12.92 7.42 -3.47
CA GLN A 110 13.42 8.68 -3.01
C GLN A 110 14.26 8.27 -1.81
N ALA A 111 15.52 7.99 -2.11
CA ALA A 111 16.50 8.13 -1.12
C ALA A 111 16.25 9.54 -0.62
N SER A 112 15.55 9.64 0.45
CA SER A 112 15.74 10.77 1.33
C SER A 112 17.24 10.97 1.26
N PRO A 113 17.73 12.15 0.89
CA PRO A 113 19.15 12.34 0.93
C PRO A 113 19.50 11.82 2.30
N ALA A 114 20.10 10.65 2.32
CA ALA A 114 20.76 10.21 3.49
C ALA A 114 21.66 11.41 3.73
N THR A 115 21.25 12.20 4.69
CA THR A 115 22.18 13.11 5.28
C THR A 115 23.30 12.17 5.56
N SER A 116 24.27 12.19 4.68
CA SER A 116 25.49 11.47 4.91
C SER A 116 25.97 12.09 6.20
N PHE A 117 25.58 11.46 7.30
CA PHE A 117 26.37 11.51 8.47
C PHE A 117 27.67 10.86 8.01
N THR A 118 28.48 11.67 7.40
CA THR A 118 29.89 11.45 7.48
C THR A 118 30.13 11.46 8.99
N PRO A 119 30.42 10.33 9.61
CA PRO A 119 30.94 10.41 10.93
C PRO A 119 32.21 11.24 10.73
N GLN A 120 32.14 12.49 11.08
CA GLN A 120 33.34 13.24 11.34
C GLN A 120 34.06 12.34 12.31
N PRO A 121 35.30 11.89 11.96
CA PRO A 121 36.10 11.33 12.96
C PRO A 121 36.14 12.40 14.03
N ARG A 122 35.53 12.12 15.15
CA ARG A 122 35.85 12.86 16.34
C ARG A 122 37.38 12.65 16.45
N VAL A 123 38.06 13.68 16.02
CA VAL A 123 39.40 13.82 16.47
C VAL A 123 39.23 13.89 17.99
N TYR A 124 39.42 12.76 18.63
CA TYR A 124 39.78 12.79 20.00
C TYR A 124 41.04 13.63 20.00
N GLN A 125 40.88 14.90 20.17
CA GLN A 125 41.94 15.66 20.76
C GLN A 125 42.13 14.99 22.10
N SER A 126 43.06 14.08 22.13
CA SER A 126 43.71 13.74 23.36
C SER A 126 44.20 15.08 23.90
N THR A 127 43.41 15.70 24.71
CA THR A 127 43.94 16.67 25.62
C THR A 127 45.04 15.93 26.34
N PRO A 128 46.26 16.40 26.27
CA PRO A 128 47.28 15.81 27.10
C PRO A 128 46.68 15.83 28.48
N ILE A 129 46.56 14.69 29.06
CA ILE A 129 46.31 14.57 30.48
C ILE A 129 47.46 15.29 31.04
N VAL A 130 47.23 16.53 31.44
CA VAL A 130 48.15 17.20 32.35
C VAL A 130 48.04 16.36 33.57
N ASP A 131 49.04 15.61 33.77
CA ASP A 131 49.30 14.86 34.97
C ASP A 131 49.65 15.88 36.08
N ASP A 132 48.74 16.78 36.26
CA ASP A 132 48.71 17.69 37.40
C ASP A 132 47.64 17.15 38.35
N LEU A 133 47.92 15.93 38.76
CA LEU A 133 47.35 15.48 40.02
C LEU A 133 48.01 16.33 41.07
N PRO A 134 47.20 17.18 41.75
CA PRO A 134 47.71 17.73 42.97
C PRO A 134 48.18 16.59 43.86
N PRO A 135 49.33 16.71 44.48
CA PRO A 135 49.75 15.68 45.38
C PRO A 135 48.56 15.40 46.28
N ASP A 136 48.12 14.18 46.20
CA ASP A 136 47.07 13.73 47.06
C ASP A 136 47.56 13.88 48.51
N ASP A 137 47.29 15.02 49.02
CA ASP A 137 47.24 15.15 50.47
C ASP A 137 45.94 14.45 50.86
N SER A 138 45.96 13.16 50.64
CA SER A 138 44.88 12.33 51.03
C SER A 138 44.80 12.29 52.54
N GLY A 139 44.34 13.31 53.08
CA GLY A 139 43.71 13.23 54.35
C GLY A 139 42.40 12.46 54.32
N LEU A 140 42.31 11.48 53.41
CA LEU A 140 41.21 10.57 53.37
C LEU A 140 41.38 9.53 54.45
N PRO A 141 40.52 9.60 55.47
CA PRO A 141 40.53 8.63 56.55
C PRO A 141 39.79 7.38 56.09
N PHE A 142 40.45 6.52 55.48
CA PHE A 142 40.07 5.09 55.36
C PHE A 142 41.21 4.28 54.78
#